data_baf6c0d76530977a71f882a373c98863
#
_entry.id   baf6c0d76530977a71f882a373c98863
#
_cell.length_a   1.000
_cell.length_b   1.000
_cell.length_c   1.000
_cell.angle_alpha   90.00
_cell.angle_beta   90.00
_cell.angle_gamma   90.00
#
_symmetry.space_group_name_H-M   'P 1'
#
loop_
_entity.id
_entity.type
_entity.pdbx_description
1 polymer ?
#
loop_
_entity_poly.entity_id
_entity_poly.type
_entity_poly.pdbx_seq_one_letter_code
_entity_poly.pdbx_strand_id
1 'polypeptide(L)'
;LTYAGRYKPKAVVDIATLTGACVMALGSHATGMLSNNDELAASLDTAGQISADRVWRLPLWNEYDKQLKSNFADMANIGGRQAGTITAACFLGRFTKDYHWAHLDIAGTAWNSGANKGATGRPVSLLVQFLVEQL
;
A
#
# COMPACT_ATOMS: atom_id res chain seq x y z
N LEU A 1 4.29 -12.08 2.26
CA LEU A 1 3.64 -11.55 3.47
C LEU A 1 3.54 -12.65 4.55
N THR A 2 2.91 -13.80 4.29
CA THR A 2 2.80 -14.90 5.28
C THR A 2 4.16 -15.30 5.87
N TYR A 3 5.21 -15.40 5.05
CA TYR A 3 6.56 -15.74 5.52
C TYR A 3 7.14 -14.70 6.49
N ALA A 4 6.83 -13.41 6.30
CA ALA A 4 7.29 -12.33 7.17
C ALA A 4 6.85 -12.53 8.63
N GLY A 5 5.68 -13.13 8.87
CA GLY A 5 5.17 -13.41 10.22
C GLY A 5 6.10 -14.29 11.08
N ARG A 6 6.96 -15.13 10.45
CA ARG A 6 7.94 -15.96 11.19
C ARG A 6 8.94 -15.14 12.01
N TYR A 7 9.20 -13.91 11.61
CA TYR A 7 10.13 -13.01 12.29
C TYR A 7 9.48 -12.23 13.43
N LYS A 8 8.18 -12.41 13.65
CA LYS A 8 7.37 -11.68 14.66
C LYS A 8 7.61 -10.16 14.56
N PRO A 9 7.42 -9.55 13.38
CA PRO A 9 7.69 -8.14 13.19
C PRO A 9 6.74 -7.29 14.03
N LYS A 10 7.19 -6.11 14.50
CA LYS A 10 6.30 -5.11 15.10
C LYS A 10 5.32 -4.55 14.07
N ALA A 11 5.80 -4.32 12.85
CA ALA A 11 5.00 -3.91 11.72
C ALA A 11 5.64 -4.40 10.41
N VAL A 12 4.83 -4.56 9.37
CA VAL A 12 5.29 -4.85 8.00
C VAL A 12 4.75 -3.76 7.08
N VAL A 13 5.64 -3.12 6.34
CA VAL A 13 5.28 -2.20 5.25
C VAL A 13 5.72 -2.85 3.96
N ASP A 14 4.77 -3.26 3.13
CA ASP A 14 5.07 -3.76 1.79
C ASP A 14 4.85 -2.66 0.73
N ILE A 15 5.61 -2.74 -0.34
CA ILE A 15 5.70 -1.67 -1.33
C ILE A 15 5.70 -2.31 -2.71
N ALA A 16 4.78 -1.89 -3.57
CA ALA A 16 4.73 -2.35 -4.94
C ALA A 16 4.13 -1.30 -5.90
N THR A 17 4.53 -1.34 -7.15
CA THR A 17 3.85 -0.68 -8.27
C THR A 17 2.66 -1.54 -8.68
N LEU A 18 1.65 -1.62 -7.81
CA LEU A 18 0.69 -2.71 -7.86
C LEU A 18 -0.43 -2.47 -8.85
N THR A 19 -1.02 -1.25 -8.88
CA THR A 19 -2.26 -1.06 -9.62
C THR A 19 -2.27 0.20 -10.48
N GLY A 20 -2.76 0.04 -11.72
CA GLY A 20 -3.13 1.18 -12.56
C GLY A 20 -4.28 2.01 -11.98
N ALA A 21 -5.13 1.40 -11.14
CA ALA A 21 -6.21 2.09 -10.45
C ALA A 21 -5.67 3.17 -9.48
N CYS A 22 -4.56 2.92 -8.80
CA CYS A 22 -3.88 3.90 -7.96
C CYS A 22 -3.38 5.10 -8.78
N VAL A 23 -2.79 4.84 -9.94
CA VAL A 23 -2.35 5.90 -10.88
C VAL A 23 -3.53 6.76 -11.30
N MET A 24 -4.67 6.15 -11.64
CA MET A 24 -5.87 6.87 -12.06
C MET A 24 -6.51 7.70 -10.95
N ALA A 25 -6.43 7.22 -9.70
CA ALA A 25 -7.04 7.89 -8.55
C ALA A 25 -6.18 9.01 -7.97
N LEU A 26 -4.86 8.80 -7.84
CA LEU A 26 -3.94 9.67 -7.10
C LEU A 26 -2.88 10.34 -7.99
N GLY A 27 -2.75 9.93 -9.25
CA GLY A 27 -1.74 10.44 -10.15
C GLY A 27 -0.32 10.17 -9.64
N SER A 28 0.56 11.16 -9.82
CA SER A 28 1.97 11.09 -9.42
C SER A 28 2.30 11.84 -8.12
N HIS A 29 1.28 12.35 -7.41
CA HIS A 29 1.50 13.25 -6.28
C HIS A 29 1.47 12.55 -4.92
N ALA A 30 0.66 11.51 -4.76
CA ALA A 30 0.56 10.75 -3.52
C ALA A 30 0.65 9.24 -3.79
N THR A 31 1.31 8.53 -2.90
CA THR A 31 1.32 7.06 -2.86
C THR A 31 0.02 6.56 -2.23
N GLY A 32 -0.61 5.55 -2.81
CA GLY A 32 -1.78 4.91 -2.20
C GLY A 32 -1.37 4.10 -0.97
N MET A 33 -2.01 4.34 0.17
CA MET A 33 -1.75 3.60 1.41
C MET A 33 -3.00 2.87 1.87
N LEU A 34 -2.86 1.61 2.26
CA LEU A 34 -3.90 0.82 2.90
C LEU A 34 -3.28 0.09 4.09
N SER A 35 -4.02 -0.02 5.20
CA SER A 35 -3.47 -0.60 6.42
C SER A 35 -4.57 -1.26 7.25
N ASN A 36 -4.21 -2.33 7.95
CA ASN A 36 -5.05 -2.99 8.94
C ASN A 36 -4.89 -2.40 10.36
N ASN A 37 -4.04 -1.36 10.51
CA ASN A 37 -3.74 -0.73 11.80
C ASN A 37 -3.73 0.80 11.67
N ASP A 38 -4.52 1.50 12.48
CA ASP A 38 -4.69 2.95 12.40
C ASP A 38 -3.47 3.72 12.87
N GLU A 39 -2.78 3.23 13.91
CA GLU A 39 -1.57 3.86 14.45
C GLU A 39 -0.43 3.81 13.44
N LEU A 40 -0.22 2.64 12.80
CA LEU A 40 0.77 2.48 11.73
C LEU A 40 0.47 3.41 10.55
N ALA A 41 -0.81 3.49 10.15
CA ALA A 41 -1.22 4.37 9.07
C ALA A 41 -0.98 5.85 9.41
N ALA A 42 -1.30 6.29 10.63
CA ALA A 42 -1.07 7.65 11.09
C ALA A 42 0.43 8.00 11.14
N SER A 43 1.27 7.06 11.61
CA SER A 43 2.73 7.25 11.65
C SER A 43 3.31 7.39 10.23
N LEU A 44 2.88 6.56 9.28
CA LEU A 44 3.31 6.67 7.88
C LEU A 44 2.82 7.95 7.22
N ASP A 45 1.60 8.41 7.51
CA ASP A 45 1.10 9.68 6.99
C ASP A 45 1.92 10.86 7.52
N THR A 46 2.19 10.89 8.83
CA THR A 46 3.03 11.92 9.46
C THR A 46 4.41 11.95 8.83
N ALA A 47 5.08 10.80 8.71
CA ALA A 47 6.38 10.69 8.07
C ALA A 47 6.36 11.15 6.61
N GLY A 48 5.28 10.85 5.89
CA GLY A 48 5.07 11.30 4.51
C GLY A 48 4.91 12.82 4.39
N GLN A 49 4.23 13.46 5.33
CA GLN A 49 4.09 14.92 5.37
C GLN A 49 5.44 15.61 5.67
N ILE A 50 6.18 15.12 6.67
CA ILE A 50 7.49 15.68 7.06
C ILE A 50 8.52 15.54 5.94
N SER A 51 8.59 14.37 5.30
CA SER A 51 9.53 14.08 4.22
C SER A 51 9.13 14.63 2.85
N ALA A 52 7.95 15.25 2.73
CA ALA A 52 7.32 15.65 1.46
C ALA A 52 7.10 14.48 0.48
N ASP A 53 7.11 13.24 0.96
CA ASP A 53 6.83 12.01 0.22
C ASP A 53 5.46 11.44 0.63
N ARG A 54 4.41 12.20 0.28
CA ARG A 54 3.06 12.05 0.80
C ARG A 54 2.39 10.74 0.41
N VAL A 55 1.64 10.19 1.34
CA VAL A 55 0.71 9.08 1.14
C VAL A 55 -0.73 9.57 1.22
N TRP A 56 -1.67 8.77 0.70
CA TRP A 56 -3.10 8.98 0.91
C TRP A 56 -3.75 7.66 1.26
N ARG A 57 -4.35 7.59 2.48
CA ARG A 57 -4.98 6.37 2.97
C ARG A 57 -6.32 6.13 2.27
N LEU A 58 -6.45 4.93 1.71
CA LEU A 58 -7.69 4.41 1.12
C LEU A 58 -8.37 3.43 2.07
N PRO A 59 -9.69 3.24 1.97
CA PRO A 59 -10.42 2.33 2.86
C PRO A 59 -10.04 0.86 2.63
N LEU A 60 -10.08 0.06 3.70
CA LEU A 60 -9.88 -1.39 3.66
C LEU A 60 -11.08 -2.08 4.31
N TRP A 61 -12.28 -1.92 3.71
CA TRP A 61 -13.53 -2.39 4.27
C TRP A 61 -13.92 -3.77 3.74
N ASN A 62 -14.62 -4.55 4.55
CA ASN A 62 -15.09 -5.90 4.20
C ASN A 62 -16.02 -5.95 2.97
N GLU A 63 -16.67 -4.85 2.64
CA GLU A 63 -17.52 -4.72 1.44
C GLU A 63 -16.71 -4.93 0.17
N TYR A 64 -15.48 -4.39 0.11
CA TYR A 64 -14.58 -4.58 -1.03
C TYR A 64 -14.01 -6.00 -1.12
N ASP A 65 -13.77 -6.64 0.01
CA ASP A 65 -13.28 -8.03 0.06
C ASP A 65 -14.25 -9.02 -0.61
N LYS A 66 -15.55 -8.71 -0.61
CA LYS A 66 -16.57 -9.53 -1.32
C LYS A 66 -16.32 -9.63 -2.83
N GLN A 67 -15.62 -8.68 -3.44
CA GLN A 67 -15.25 -8.71 -4.86
C GLN A 67 -14.19 -9.77 -5.19
N LEU A 68 -13.54 -10.34 -4.17
CA LEU A 68 -12.54 -11.41 -4.31
C LEU A 68 -13.15 -12.83 -4.26
N LYS A 69 -14.46 -12.95 -4.25
CA LYS A 69 -15.11 -14.27 -4.30
C LYS A 69 -14.77 -15.00 -5.60
N SER A 70 -14.47 -16.28 -5.49
CA SER A 70 -14.25 -17.18 -6.62
C SER A 70 -15.17 -18.38 -6.52
N ASN A 71 -15.60 -18.90 -7.67
CA ASN A 71 -16.37 -20.14 -7.75
C ASN A 71 -15.48 -21.39 -7.77
N PHE A 72 -14.18 -21.23 -7.98
CA PHE A 72 -13.23 -22.32 -8.26
C PHE A 72 -12.03 -22.36 -7.33
N ALA A 73 -11.69 -21.24 -6.69
CA ALA A 73 -10.55 -21.11 -5.80
C ALA A 73 -10.98 -20.51 -4.45
N ASP A 74 -10.10 -20.51 -3.47
CA ASP A 74 -10.34 -19.89 -2.15
C ASP A 74 -10.66 -18.41 -2.30
N MET A 75 -10.06 -17.74 -3.28
CA MET A 75 -10.31 -16.35 -3.65
C MET A 75 -9.84 -16.08 -5.07
N ALA A 76 -10.41 -15.04 -5.70
CA ALA A 76 -9.86 -14.48 -6.93
C ALA A 76 -8.62 -13.60 -6.60
N ASN A 77 -7.65 -13.56 -7.49
CA ASN A 77 -6.47 -12.69 -7.33
C ASN A 77 -6.72 -11.24 -7.75
N ILE A 78 -7.83 -10.96 -8.43
CA ILE A 78 -8.28 -9.60 -8.80
C ILE A 78 -9.79 -9.45 -8.53
N GLY A 79 -10.18 -8.27 -8.05
CA GLY A 79 -11.57 -7.96 -7.71
C GLY A 79 -12.37 -7.30 -8.84
N GLY A 80 -11.81 -7.29 -10.08
CA GLY A 80 -12.41 -6.57 -11.22
C GLY A 80 -11.89 -5.15 -11.37
N ARG A 81 -12.57 -4.37 -12.25
CA ARG A 81 -12.09 -3.03 -12.63
C ARG A 81 -12.33 -1.97 -11.56
N GLN A 82 -13.42 -2.10 -10.79
CA GLN A 82 -13.81 -1.11 -9.78
C GLN A 82 -12.99 -1.27 -8.51
N ALA A 83 -12.59 -0.14 -7.91
CA ALA A 83 -11.83 -0.12 -6.67
C ALA A 83 -10.53 -0.97 -6.69
N GLY A 84 -9.84 -1.05 -7.83
CA GLY A 84 -8.76 -1.98 -8.07
C GLY A 84 -7.64 -1.91 -7.03
N THR A 85 -7.25 -0.73 -6.57
CA THR A 85 -6.24 -0.55 -5.51
C THR A 85 -6.73 -1.14 -4.19
N ILE A 86 -7.99 -0.92 -3.85
CA ILE A 86 -8.59 -1.39 -2.59
C ILE A 86 -8.75 -2.91 -2.61
N THR A 87 -9.26 -3.48 -3.70
CA THR A 87 -9.43 -4.93 -3.82
C THR A 87 -8.09 -5.68 -3.84
N ALA A 88 -7.05 -5.08 -4.47
CA ALA A 88 -5.69 -5.62 -4.40
C ALA A 88 -5.16 -5.65 -2.96
N ALA A 89 -5.38 -4.58 -2.20
CA ALA A 89 -5.01 -4.55 -0.78
C ALA A 89 -5.87 -5.49 0.08
N CYS A 90 -7.16 -5.69 -0.23
CA CYS A 90 -7.97 -6.72 0.43
C CYS A 90 -7.38 -8.12 0.21
N PHE A 91 -6.91 -8.41 -1.01
CA PHE A 91 -6.19 -9.65 -1.30
C PHE A 91 -4.93 -9.81 -0.43
N LEU A 92 -4.06 -8.81 -0.39
CA LEU A 92 -2.83 -8.82 0.42
C LEU A 92 -3.15 -8.94 1.92
N GLY A 93 -4.16 -8.24 2.40
CA GLY A 93 -4.60 -8.22 3.79
C GLY A 93 -5.02 -9.58 4.35
N ARG A 94 -5.41 -10.52 3.48
CA ARG A 94 -5.72 -11.90 3.91
C ARG A 94 -4.50 -12.66 4.43
N PHE A 95 -3.30 -12.21 4.08
CA PHE A 95 -2.01 -12.81 4.46
C PHE A 95 -1.28 -12.04 5.58
N THR A 96 -1.94 -11.06 6.21
CA THR A 96 -1.30 -10.14 7.18
C THR A 96 -2.04 -10.04 8.51
N LYS A 97 -2.91 -11.00 8.82
CA LYS A 97 -3.81 -10.96 9.99
C LYS A 97 -3.08 -11.00 11.34
N ASP A 98 -1.85 -11.51 11.36
CA ASP A 98 -1.12 -11.80 12.59
C ASP A 98 -0.17 -10.66 13.01
N TYR A 99 -0.14 -9.53 12.25
CA TYR A 99 0.74 -8.40 12.54
C TYR A 99 0.19 -7.08 11.97
N HIS A 100 0.69 -5.96 12.49
CA HIS A 100 0.38 -4.64 11.96
C HIS A 100 0.97 -4.50 10.56
N TRP A 101 0.15 -4.11 9.59
CA TRP A 101 0.53 -4.08 8.19
C TRP A 101 0.05 -2.82 7.49
N ALA A 102 0.89 -2.30 6.60
CA ALA A 102 0.53 -1.29 5.62
C ALA A 102 1.07 -1.67 4.25
N HIS A 103 0.27 -1.43 3.22
CA HIS A 103 0.65 -1.50 1.81
C HIS A 103 0.81 -0.11 1.24
N LEU A 104 1.90 0.12 0.50
CA LEU A 104 2.16 1.34 -0.27
C LEU A 104 2.13 1.02 -1.75
N ASP A 105 1.05 1.42 -2.44
CA ASP A 105 0.95 1.33 -3.89
C ASP A 105 1.63 2.54 -4.53
N ILE A 106 2.84 2.33 -5.03
CA ILE A 106 3.70 3.35 -5.62
C ILE A 106 3.62 3.40 -7.15
N ALA A 107 2.61 2.79 -7.75
CA ALA A 107 2.48 2.72 -9.22
C ALA A 107 2.51 4.11 -9.88
N GLY A 108 1.93 5.12 -9.23
CA GLY A 108 1.92 6.50 -9.75
C GLY A 108 3.14 7.34 -9.36
N THR A 109 3.91 6.94 -8.34
CA THR A 109 4.95 7.80 -7.74
C THR A 109 6.37 7.31 -7.94
N ALA A 110 6.59 6.04 -8.29
CA ALA A 110 7.92 5.42 -8.36
C ALA A 110 8.75 5.87 -9.56
N TRP A 111 8.13 6.44 -10.59
CA TRP A 111 8.82 6.75 -11.85
C TRP A 111 8.20 7.95 -12.58
N ASN A 112 9.01 8.60 -13.39
CA ASN A 112 8.61 9.67 -14.30
C ASN A 112 8.60 9.17 -15.74
N SER A 113 7.69 9.69 -16.56
CA SER A 113 7.61 9.43 -18.00
C SER A 113 8.03 10.65 -18.83
N GLY A 114 8.11 10.49 -20.17
CA GLY A 114 8.42 11.56 -21.09
C GLY A 114 9.89 11.99 -21.02
N ALA A 115 10.15 13.30 -21.14
CA ALA A 115 11.51 13.85 -21.20
C ALA A 115 12.33 13.60 -19.93
N ASN A 116 11.67 13.49 -18.78
CA ASN A 116 12.30 13.24 -17.47
C ASN A 116 12.16 11.77 -17.03
N LYS A 117 12.11 10.85 -17.97
CA LYS A 117 11.97 9.41 -17.70
C LYS A 117 13.06 8.91 -16.73
N GLY A 118 12.63 8.24 -15.65
CA GLY A 118 13.53 7.67 -14.65
C GLY A 118 12.82 7.33 -13.36
N ALA A 119 13.52 6.68 -12.44
CA ALA A 119 13.04 6.43 -11.09
C ALA A 119 13.03 7.72 -10.27
N THR A 120 12.03 7.85 -9.39
CA THR A 120 11.91 9.00 -8.47
C THR A 120 12.66 8.79 -7.16
N GLY A 121 12.94 7.55 -6.79
CA GLY A 121 13.45 7.16 -5.47
C GLY A 121 12.37 7.07 -4.39
N ARG A 122 11.10 7.40 -4.71
CA ARG A 122 9.99 7.24 -3.75
C ARG A 122 9.66 5.75 -3.52
N PRO A 123 9.35 5.33 -2.29
CA PRO A 123 9.11 6.13 -1.08
C PRO A 123 10.29 6.12 -0.07
N VAL A 124 11.54 6.17 -0.53
CA VAL A 124 12.71 6.06 0.36
C VAL A 124 12.73 7.14 1.44
N SER A 125 12.43 8.41 1.09
CA SER A 125 12.41 9.51 2.06
C SER A 125 11.35 9.31 3.15
N LEU A 126 10.16 8.86 2.78
CA LEU A 126 9.10 8.51 3.73
C LEU A 126 9.56 7.39 4.68
N LEU A 127 10.14 6.32 4.14
CA LEU A 127 10.55 5.17 4.95
C LEU A 127 11.68 5.53 5.91
N VAL A 128 12.64 6.34 5.49
CA VAL A 128 13.72 6.83 6.35
C VAL A 128 13.13 7.66 7.49
N GLN A 129 12.23 8.61 7.19
CA GLN A 129 11.57 9.44 8.19
C GLN A 129 10.77 8.58 9.17
N PHE A 130 9.97 7.64 8.67
CA PHE A 130 9.21 6.70 9.49
C PHE A 130 10.10 5.91 10.47
N LEU A 131 11.23 5.39 9.98
CA LEU A 131 12.16 4.62 10.83
C LEU A 131 12.85 5.49 11.89
N VAL A 132 13.22 6.73 11.56
CA VAL A 132 13.81 7.67 12.52
C VAL A 132 12.85 8.00 13.66
N GLU A 133 11.55 8.09 13.38
CA GLU A 133 10.52 8.33 14.40
C GLU A 133 10.23 7.12 15.31
N GLN A 134 10.74 5.92 14.97
CA GLN A 134 10.62 4.72 15.81
C GLN A 134 11.79 4.55 16.81
N LEU A 135 12.84 5.38 16.69
CA LEU A 135 13.99 5.39 17.59
C LEU A 135 13.70 6.17 18.87
#